data_83e2768a8d7b1de948c0280dddeff3b8
#
_entry.id   83e2768a8d7b1de948c0280dddeff3b8
#
_cell.length_a   1.000
_cell.length_b   1.000
_cell.length_c   1.000
_cell.angle_alpha   90.00
_cell.angle_beta   90.00
_cell.angle_gamma   90.00
#
_symmetry.space_group_name_H-M   'P 1'
#
loop_
_entity.id
_entity.type
_entity.pdbx_description
1 polymer ?
#
loop_
_entity_poly.entity_id
_entity_poly.type
_entity_poly.pdbx_seq_one_letter_code
_entity_poly.pdbx_strand_id
1 'polypeptide(L)'
;MNNPTETKVKRVLTGITTSGIPHLGNLAGAVLPAISASRKVGVSSFLFLADYHSLIKNLDPSLTHDSSFEIAACWLACGLNPTNVTFYRQSDIPDIFELNWILSCLAAKGLLNRAHAYK
;
A
#
# COMPACT_ATOMS: atom_id res chain seq x y z
N MET A 1 -26.69 -1.60 33.07
CA MET A 1 -25.30 -1.13 32.90
C MET A 1 -25.00 -1.10 31.42
N ASN A 2 -25.12 0.08 30.83
CA ASN A 2 -24.83 0.25 29.38
C ASN A 2 -23.32 0.30 29.20
N ASN A 3 -22.78 -0.71 28.53
CA ASN A 3 -21.39 -0.74 28.11
C ASN A 3 -21.17 0.44 27.13
N PRO A 4 -20.16 1.31 27.32
CA PRO A 4 -19.90 2.37 26.36
C PRO A 4 -19.52 1.69 25.03
N THR A 5 -20.24 2.02 23.98
CA THR A 5 -19.99 1.57 22.60
C THR A 5 -18.54 1.91 22.25
N GLU A 6 -17.66 0.90 22.23
CA GLU A 6 -16.34 1.04 21.61
C GLU A 6 -16.55 1.55 20.21
N THR A 7 -16.20 2.79 19.95
CA THR A 7 -16.19 3.36 18.60
C THR A 7 -15.16 2.60 17.78
N LYS A 8 -15.64 1.65 17.00
CA LYS A 8 -14.80 0.77 16.16
C LYS A 8 -14.01 1.64 15.17
N VAL A 9 -12.72 1.82 15.44
CA VAL A 9 -11.82 2.57 14.55
C VAL A 9 -11.79 1.90 13.18
N LYS A 10 -12.14 2.63 12.14
CA LYS A 10 -12.10 2.14 10.76
C LYS A 10 -10.65 2.06 10.29
N ARG A 11 -10.17 0.90 9.92
CA ARG A 11 -8.85 0.72 9.30
C ARG A 11 -8.96 0.81 7.79
N VAL A 12 -8.07 1.58 7.18
CA VAL A 12 -7.99 1.76 5.72
C VAL A 12 -6.58 1.44 5.28
N LEU A 13 -6.45 0.52 4.34
CA LEU A 13 -5.18 0.14 3.72
C LEU A 13 -5.17 0.57 2.27
N THR A 14 -4.15 1.31 1.86
CA THR A 14 -3.97 1.78 0.48
C THR A 14 -2.50 1.68 0.10
N GLY A 15 -2.23 1.11 -1.07
CA GLY A 15 -0.88 1.01 -1.63
C GLY A 15 -0.75 1.71 -2.97
N ILE A 16 0.48 2.10 -3.30
CA ILE A 16 0.86 2.60 -4.61
C ILE A 16 2.08 1.83 -5.10
N THR A 17 2.05 1.37 -6.36
CA THR A 17 3.17 0.66 -6.97
C THR A 17 4.30 1.62 -7.29
N THR A 18 5.52 1.25 -6.93
CA THR A 18 6.73 2.06 -7.13
C THR A 18 7.40 1.76 -8.47
N SER A 19 6.66 1.94 -9.55
CA SER A 19 7.10 1.59 -10.93
C SER A 19 7.42 2.81 -11.80
N GLY A 20 7.89 3.88 -11.20
CA GLY A 20 8.28 5.12 -11.88
C GLY A 20 7.81 6.39 -11.19
N ILE A 21 8.04 7.52 -11.83
CA ILE A 21 7.68 8.85 -11.30
C ILE A 21 6.15 8.99 -11.28
N PRO A 22 5.57 9.51 -10.16
CA PRO A 22 4.14 9.74 -10.07
C PRO A 22 3.66 10.72 -11.14
N HIS A 23 2.56 10.39 -11.80
CA HIS A 23 1.90 11.28 -12.75
C HIS A 23 0.59 11.83 -12.18
N LEU A 24 -0.03 12.78 -12.88
CA LEU A 24 -1.26 13.44 -12.45
C LEU A 24 -2.40 12.46 -12.12
N GLY A 25 -2.49 11.34 -12.84
CA GLY A 25 -3.48 10.30 -12.57
C GLY A 25 -3.26 9.63 -11.21
N ASN A 26 -2.00 9.37 -10.81
CA ASN A 26 -1.69 8.87 -9.48
C ASN A 26 -2.04 9.89 -8.40
N LEU A 27 -1.73 11.16 -8.65
CA LEU A 27 -2.05 12.25 -7.71
C LEU A 27 -3.55 12.34 -7.45
N ALA A 28 -4.35 12.47 -8.49
CA ALA A 28 -5.80 12.65 -8.38
C ALA A 28 -6.53 11.37 -7.95
N GLY A 29 -6.09 10.20 -8.45
CA GLY A 29 -6.78 8.93 -8.24
C GLY A 29 -6.40 8.18 -6.96
N ALA A 30 -5.20 8.43 -6.41
CA ALA A 30 -4.70 7.69 -5.26
C ALA A 30 -4.20 8.60 -4.13
N VAL A 31 -3.27 9.50 -4.41
CA VAL A 31 -2.55 10.27 -3.37
C VAL A 31 -3.49 11.20 -2.62
N LEU A 32 -4.16 12.11 -3.31
CA LEU A 32 -5.06 13.10 -2.68
C LEU A 32 -6.25 12.45 -1.96
N PRO A 33 -6.95 11.44 -2.52
CA PRO A 33 -8.01 10.74 -1.81
C PRO A 33 -7.52 10.05 -0.53
N ALA A 34 -6.35 9.41 -0.55
CA ALA A 34 -5.77 8.74 0.61
C ALA A 34 -5.37 9.75 1.70
N ILE A 35 -4.75 10.87 1.33
CA ILE A 35 -4.44 11.97 2.26
C ILE A 35 -5.73 12.54 2.87
N SER A 36 -6.76 12.76 2.07
CA SER A 36 -8.05 13.23 2.56
C SER A 36 -8.70 12.24 3.54
N ALA A 37 -8.62 10.94 3.23
CA ALA A 37 -9.13 9.88 4.11
C ALA A 37 -8.38 9.80 5.45
N SER A 38 -7.06 10.01 5.43
CA SER A 38 -6.20 9.94 6.64
C SER A 38 -6.48 11.05 7.66
N ARG A 39 -7.11 12.14 7.23
CA ARG A 39 -7.48 13.26 8.11
C ARG A 39 -8.81 13.07 8.83
N LYS A 40 -9.55 12.00 8.52
CA LYS A 40 -10.87 11.76 9.13
C LYS A 40 -10.73 11.20 10.55
N VAL A 41 -11.50 11.73 11.47
CA VAL A 41 -11.58 11.23 12.85
C VAL A 41 -12.12 9.80 12.84
N GLY A 42 -11.53 8.93 13.68
CA GLY A 42 -11.93 7.52 13.79
C GLY A 42 -11.41 6.63 12.62
N VAL A 43 -10.51 7.13 11.79
CA VAL A 43 -9.84 6.36 10.73
C VAL A 43 -8.37 6.15 11.08
N SER A 44 -7.93 4.90 11.04
CA SER A 44 -6.51 4.51 11.11
C SER A 44 -6.04 4.14 9.71
N SER A 45 -5.16 4.93 9.13
CA SER A 45 -4.70 4.78 7.75
C SER A 45 -3.34 4.13 7.67
N PHE A 46 -3.26 3.06 6.88
CA PHE A 46 -2.05 2.34 6.53
C PHE A 46 -1.78 2.58 5.05
N LEU A 47 -0.69 3.26 4.76
CA LEU A 47 -0.31 3.62 3.39
C LEU A 47 1.02 2.96 3.08
N PHE A 48 1.12 2.24 1.98
CA PHE A 48 2.36 1.53 1.66
C PHE A 48 2.83 1.75 0.23
N LEU A 49 4.15 1.75 0.10
CA LEU A 49 4.85 1.73 -1.17
C LEU A 49 5.01 0.27 -1.59
N ALA A 50 4.38 -0.11 -2.69
CA ALA A 50 4.33 -1.50 -3.15
C ALA A 50 5.57 -1.81 -4.01
N ASP A 51 6.75 -1.81 -3.39
CA ASP A 51 8.04 -2.04 -4.04
C ASP A 51 8.19 -3.45 -4.61
N TYR A 52 7.65 -4.47 -3.95
CA TYR A 52 7.62 -5.82 -4.52
C TYR A 52 6.70 -5.94 -5.74
N HIS A 53 5.61 -5.18 -5.79
CA HIS A 53 4.76 -5.15 -6.97
C HIS A 53 5.45 -4.53 -8.19
N SER A 54 6.45 -3.68 -7.95
CA SER A 54 7.25 -3.08 -9.04
C SER A 54 8.07 -4.13 -9.79
N LEU A 55 8.46 -5.22 -9.13
CA LEU A 55 9.22 -6.32 -9.74
C LEU A 55 8.51 -6.99 -10.91
N ILE A 56 7.19 -6.85 -11.02
CA ILE A 56 6.42 -7.34 -12.17
C ILE A 56 6.82 -6.59 -13.45
N LYS A 57 7.22 -5.33 -13.31
CA LYS A 57 7.54 -4.44 -14.45
C LYS A 57 9.01 -4.11 -14.57
N ASN A 58 9.72 -4.11 -13.47
CA ASN A 58 11.12 -3.68 -13.40
C ASN A 58 11.90 -4.53 -12.39
N LEU A 59 12.98 -5.14 -12.88
CA LEU A 59 13.88 -5.97 -12.08
C LEU A 59 15.15 -5.23 -11.64
N ASP A 60 15.30 -3.95 -12.02
CA ASP A 60 16.43 -3.13 -11.59
C ASP A 60 16.20 -2.62 -10.15
N PRO A 61 17.05 -3.04 -9.18
CA PRO A 61 16.89 -2.63 -7.79
C PRO A 61 17.06 -1.12 -7.57
N SER A 62 17.94 -0.47 -8.34
CA SER A 62 18.19 0.97 -8.21
C SER A 62 16.96 1.77 -8.64
N LEU A 63 16.33 1.42 -9.76
CA LEU A 63 15.12 2.08 -10.22
C LEU A 63 13.94 1.88 -9.25
N THR A 64 13.82 0.69 -8.66
CA THR A 64 12.77 0.44 -7.66
C THR A 64 13.00 1.24 -6.40
N HIS A 65 14.25 1.33 -5.95
CA HIS A 65 14.64 2.13 -4.79
C HIS A 65 14.35 3.62 -5.03
N ASP A 66 14.85 4.18 -6.13
CA ASP A 66 14.69 5.59 -6.46
C ASP A 66 13.22 5.98 -6.64
N SER A 67 12.45 5.14 -7.34
CA SER A 67 11.00 5.32 -7.49
C SER A 67 10.27 5.32 -6.15
N SER A 68 10.71 4.49 -5.19
CA SER A 68 10.12 4.46 -3.85
C SER A 68 10.34 5.78 -3.11
N PHE A 69 11.55 6.34 -3.20
CA PHE A 69 11.86 7.65 -2.61
C PHE A 69 11.08 8.78 -3.27
N GLU A 70 11.03 8.83 -4.60
CA GLU A 70 10.30 9.85 -5.36
C GLU A 70 8.80 9.85 -5.02
N ILE A 71 8.21 8.67 -4.93
CA ILE A 71 6.79 8.54 -4.56
C ILE A 71 6.57 8.94 -3.11
N ALA A 72 7.45 8.54 -2.18
CA ALA A 72 7.35 8.94 -0.79
C ALA A 72 7.46 10.47 -0.65
N ALA A 73 8.42 11.09 -1.32
CA ALA A 73 8.59 12.54 -1.35
C ALA A 73 7.36 13.26 -1.91
N CYS A 74 6.77 12.71 -3.00
CA CYS A 74 5.54 13.23 -3.58
C CYS A 74 4.37 13.20 -2.57
N TRP A 75 4.19 12.11 -1.83
CA TRP A 75 3.12 12.01 -0.83
C TRP A 75 3.30 13.05 0.29
N LEU A 76 4.52 13.22 0.78
CA LEU A 76 4.83 14.21 1.82
C LEU A 76 4.64 15.64 1.29
N ALA A 77 5.11 15.93 0.08
CA ALA A 77 4.92 17.23 -0.56
C ALA A 77 3.45 17.58 -0.81
N CYS A 78 2.60 16.56 -1.07
CA CYS A 78 1.16 16.72 -1.20
C CYS A 78 0.42 16.89 0.15
N GLY A 79 1.16 16.91 1.26
CA GLY A 79 0.62 17.19 2.59
C GLY A 79 0.17 15.96 3.36
N LEU A 80 0.76 14.78 3.10
CA LEU A 80 0.63 13.64 3.99
C LEU A 80 1.31 13.97 5.32
N ASN A 81 0.58 13.81 6.42
CA ASN A 81 1.16 13.93 7.76
C ASN A 81 1.57 12.54 8.26
N PRO A 82 2.88 12.24 8.36
CA PRO A 82 3.37 10.93 8.77
C PRO A 82 3.06 10.58 10.24
N THR A 83 2.70 11.57 11.08
CA THR A 83 2.32 11.30 12.46
C THR A 83 0.92 10.72 12.60
N ASN A 84 0.08 10.89 11.58
CA ASN A 84 -1.32 10.47 11.60
C ASN A 84 -1.58 9.16 10.83
N VAL A 85 -0.54 8.60 10.21
CA VAL A 85 -0.65 7.39 9.37
C VAL A 85 0.51 6.43 9.65
N THR A 86 0.30 5.16 9.36
CA THR A 86 1.41 4.23 9.22
C THR A 86 1.84 4.23 7.75
N PHE A 87 2.99 4.82 7.46
CA PHE A 87 3.54 4.93 6.10
C PHE A 87 4.80 4.09 6.00
N TYR A 88 4.83 3.08 5.11
CA TYR A 88 5.86 2.05 5.07
C TYR A 88 6.05 1.48 3.66
N ARG A 89 7.14 0.76 3.44
CA ARG A 89 7.34 -0.04 2.22
C ARG A 89 6.78 -1.44 2.44
N GLN A 90 6.28 -2.07 1.40
CA GLN A 90 5.82 -3.46 1.47
C GLN A 90 6.94 -4.39 1.93
N SER A 91 8.17 -4.14 1.50
CA SER A 91 9.36 -4.90 1.91
C SER A 91 9.74 -4.78 3.39
N ASP A 92 9.19 -3.80 4.11
CA ASP A 92 9.44 -3.65 5.56
C ASP A 92 8.64 -4.68 6.39
N ILE A 93 7.71 -5.43 5.76
CA ILE A 93 6.85 -6.42 6.42
C ILE A 93 7.11 -7.81 5.83
N PRO A 94 8.12 -8.55 6.31
CA PRO A 94 8.48 -9.87 5.79
C PRO A 94 7.38 -10.92 5.95
N ASP A 95 6.56 -10.82 7.00
CA ASP A 95 5.44 -11.75 7.25
C ASP A 95 4.46 -11.86 6.09
N ILE A 96 4.31 -10.80 5.27
CA ILE A 96 3.45 -10.82 4.08
C ILE A 96 3.95 -11.87 3.07
N PHE A 97 5.27 -11.99 2.93
CA PHE A 97 5.89 -12.92 1.97
C PHE A 97 5.87 -14.34 2.47
N GLU A 98 6.08 -14.54 3.77
CA GLU A 98 5.94 -15.85 4.41
C GLU A 98 4.51 -16.37 4.26
N LEU A 99 3.52 -15.53 4.57
CA LEU A 99 2.12 -15.88 4.38
C LEU A 99 1.79 -16.17 2.91
N ASN A 100 2.31 -15.36 1.98
CA ASN A 100 2.13 -15.59 0.55
C ASN A 100 2.71 -16.94 0.12
N TRP A 101 3.88 -17.32 0.62
CA TRP A 101 4.48 -18.62 0.34
C TRP A 101 3.60 -19.77 0.84
N ILE A 102 3.16 -19.69 2.10
CA ILE A 102 2.27 -20.70 2.71
C ILE A 102 0.98 -20.85 1.89
N LEU A 103 0.33 -19.73 1.56
CA LEU A 103 -0.90 -19.74 0.76
C LEU A 103 -0.67 -20.29 -0.65
N SER A 104 0.48 -19.99 -1.27
CA SER A 104 0.83 -20.50 -2.59
C SER A 104 1.01 -22.03 -2.60
N CYS A 105 1.53 -22.60 -1.52
CA CYS A 105 1.64 -24.05 -1.35
C CYS A 105 0.27 -24.75 -1.22
N LEU A 106 -0.73 -24.04 -0.71
CA LEU A 106 -2.08 -24.59 -0.48
C LEU A 106 -3.05 -24.28 -1.62
N ALA A 107 -2.79 -23.24 -2.41
CA ALA A 107 -3.70 -22.77 -3.44
C ALA A 107 -3.71 -23.70 -4.65
N ALA A 108 -4.90 -24.16 -5.05
CA ALA A 108 -5.06 -24.95 -6.26
C ALA A 108 -4.77 -24.09 -7.50
N LYS A 109 -3.96 -24.61 -8.43
CA LYS A 109 -3.61 -23.92 -9.69
C LYS A 109 -4.82 -23.45 -10.49
N GLY A 110 -5.91 -24.24 -10.50
CA GLY A 110 -7.16 -23.88 -11.17
C GLY A 110 -7.84 -22.63 -10.58
N LEU A 111 -7.64 -22.37 -9.27
CA LEU A 111 -8.10 -21.16 -8.61
C LEU A 111 -7.23 -19.96 -9.01
N LEU A 112 -5.90 -20.12 -8.98
CA LEU A 112 -4.94 -19.10 -9.35
C LEU A 112 -5.11 -18.64 -10.80
N ASN A 113 -5.36 -19.56 -11.73
CA ASN A 113 -5.60 -19.25 -13.14
C ASN A 113 -6.82 -18.35 -13.39
N ARG A 114 -7.75 -18.24 -12.43
CA ARG A 114 -8.89 -17.31 -12.47
C ARG A 114 -8.58 -15.94 -11.90
N ALA A 115 -7.48 -15.80 -11.17
CA ALA A 115 -7.06 -14.52 -10.62
C ALA A 115 -6.42 -13.65 -11.70
N HIS A 116 -6.92 -12.40 -11.84
CA HIS A 116 -6.48 -11.50 -12.92
C HIS A 116 -4.99 -11.18 -12.84
N ALA A 117 -4.45 -11.07 -11.64
CA ALA A 117 -3.06 -10.73 -11.39
C ALA A 117 -2.08 -11.91 -11.57
N TYR A 118 -2.58 -13.12 -11.77
CA TYR A 118 -1.74 -14.33 -11.94
C TYR A 118 -1.39 -14.63 -13.40
N LYS A 119 -2.06 -13.99 -14.35
CA LYS A 119 -1.88 -14.24 -15.80
C LYS A 119 -0.73 -13.43 -16.38
#